data_aa292ab5a37d32320faf1a4f6013ddb6
#
_entry.id   aa292ab5a37d32320faf1a4f6013ddb6
#
_cell.length_a   1.000
_cell.length_b   1.000
_cell.length_c   1.000
_cell.angle_alpha   90.00
_cell.angle_beta   90.00
_cell.angle_gamma   90.00
#
_symmetry.space_group_name_H-M   'P 1'
#
loop_
_entity.id
_entity.type
_entity.pdbx_description
1 polymer ?
#
loop_
_entity_poly.entity_id
_entity_poly.type
_entity_poly.pdbx_seq_one_letter_code
_entity_poly.pdbx_strand_id
1 'polypeptide(L)'
;QRRPYGKASTKRREPDKPEFLSGVYNGYTTGTPLAVMIRNQDTKSGDYEEIRRKPRPSHADLTAAYKYGGFEDFRGGGHFSGRITAALVAGAIVMRALEDKGIYTGTHIKSCHGVCDRDFENYEEDIKLLSSAQFPVLENREAIEAEMLKAASEGDSVGGVLETAGINMPA
;
A
#
# COMPACT_ATOMS: atom_id res chain seq x y z
N GLN A 1 9.66 -7.71 0.22
CA GLN A 1 8.80 -6.53 0.14
C GLN A 1 9.62 -5.29 0.50
N ARG A 2 9.69 -4.32 -0.40
CA ARG A 2 10.37 -3.05 -0.14
C ARG A 2 9.36 -2.09 0.46
N ARG A 3 9.55 -1.75 1.74
CA ARG A 3 8.84 -0.62 2.31
C ARG A 3 9.49 0.66 1.80
N PRO A 4 8.71 1.69 1.45
CA PRO A 4 9.27 3.00 1.18
C PRO A 4 9.95 3.50 2.46
N TYR A 5 11.26 3.71 2.38
CA TYR A 5 12.03 4.37 3.42
C TYR A 5 12.25 5.82 2.99
N GLY A 6 11.58 6.74 3.65
CA GLY A 6 11.74 8.17 3.39
C GLY A 6 11.30 8.99 4.59
N LYS A 7 11.63 10.28 4.59
CA LYS A 7 11.22 11.21 5.65
C LYS A 7 9.70 11.33 5.78
N ALA A 8 8.96 11.06 4.68
CA ALA A 8 7.50 11.08 4.62
C ALA A 8 6.85 9.73 4.98
N SER A 9 7.62 8.67 5.25
CA SER A 9 7.06 7.36 5.57
C SER A 9 6.70 7.24 7.06
N THR A 10 5.73 6.36 7.36
CA THR A 10 5.29 6.09 8.74
C THR A 10 6.44 5.58 9.62
N LYS A 11 6.49 6.04 10.88
CA LYS A 11 7.45 5.57 11.89
C LYS A 11 7.11 4.17 12.42
N ARG A 12 5.94 3.62 12.10
CA ARG A 12 5.49 2.31 12.55
C ARG A 12 6.37 1.20 11.97
N ARG A 13 6.80 0.28 12.83
CA ARG A 13 7.63 -0.87 12.45
C ARG A 13 6.83 -2.16 12.61
N GLU A 14 6.41 -2.71 11.48
CA GLU A 14 5.71 -3.98 11.42
C GLU A 14 6.51 -4.94 10.55
N PRO A 15 6.65 -6.21 10.93
CA PRO A 15 7.36 -7.21 10.12
C PRO A 15 6.58 -7.56 8.84
N ASP A 16 5.25 -7.38 8.81
CA ASP A 16 4.34 -7.71 7.71
C ASP A 16 4.60 -9.11 7.11
N LYS A 17 4.92 -10.06 7.98
CA LYS A 17 5.23 -11.42 7.56
C LYS A 17 3.93 -12.15 7.18
N PRO A 18 3.78 -12.63 5.93
CA PRO A 18 2.62 -13.41 5.54
C PRO A 18 2.69 -14.83 6.14
N GLU A 19 1.55 -15.29 6.62
CA GLU A 19 1.31 -16.67 7.05
C GLU A 19 0.30 -17.29 6.09
N PHE A 20 0.68 -18.36 5.38
CA PHE A 20 -0.21 -19.09 4.50
C PHE A 20 -1.03 -20.09 5.31
N LEU A 21 -2.35 -19.91 5.33
CA LEU A 21 -3.27 -20.75 6.08
C LEU A 21 -3.84 -21.87 5.19
N SER A 22 -3.95 -21.65 3.87
CA SER A 22 -4.39 -22.63 2.90
C SER A 22 -3.89 -22.28 1.50
N GLY A 23 -4.03 -23.22 0.54
CA GLY A 23 -3.72 -23.01 -0.86
C GLY A 23 -2.24 -23.15 -1.22
N VAL A 24 -1.36 -23.49 -0.27
CA VAL A 24 0.08 -23.73 -0.50
C VAL A 24 0.50 -25.03 0.15
N TYR A 25 1.24 -25.85 -0.57
CA TYR A 25 1.86 -27.06 -0.06
C TYR A 25 3.29 -27.21 -0.61
N ASN A 26 4.26 -27.46 0.27
CA ASN A 26 5.69 -27.56 -0.07
C ASN A 26 6.22 -26.40 -0.94
N GLY A 27 5.75 -25.17 -0.68
CA GLY A 27 6.19 -23.99 -1.41
C GLY A 27 5.49 -23.72 -2.75
N TYR A 28 4.53 -24.56 -3.14
CA TYR A 28 3.76 -24.44 -4.38
C TYR A 28 2.29 -24.15 -4.11
N THR A 29 1.68 -23.34 -4.96
CA THR A 29 0.23 -23.15 -4.94
C THR A 29 -0.47 -24.40 -5.43
N THR A 30 -1.57 -24.80 -4.76
CA THR A 30 -2.29 -26.06 -5.05
C THR A 30 -3.48 -25.87 -5.98
N GLY A 31 -3.79 -24.61 -6.39
CA GLY A 31 -5.01 -24.29 -7.14
C GLY A 31 -6.29 -24.23 -6.29
N THR A 32 -6.20 -24.55 -4.99
CA THR A 32 -7.31 -24.34 -4.04
C THR A 32 -7.33 -22.90 -3.52
N PRO A 33 -8.41 -22.46 -2.85
CA PRO A 33 -8.46 -21.12 -2.30
C PRO A 33 -7.26 -20.79 -1.41
N LEU A 34 -6.61 -19.66 -1.71
CA LEU A 34 -5.45 -19.16 -0.98
C LEU A 34 -5.91 -18.26 0.16
N ALA A 35 -5.61 -18.63 1.40
CA ALA A 35 -5.80 -17.78 2.56
C ALA A 35 -4.44 -17.35 3.12
N VAL A 36 -4.27 -16.03 3.27
CA VAL A 36 -3.04 -15.43 3.81
C VAL A 36 -3.39 -14.52 4.96
N MET A 37 -2.68 -14.65 6.06
CA MET A 37 -2.83 -13.80 7.24
C MET A 37 -1.56 -12.98 7.45
N ILE A 38 -1.72 -11.70 7.79
CA ILE A 38 -0.64 -10.81 8.21
C ILE A 38 -1.00 -10.29 9.59
N ARG A 39 -0.25 -10.70 10.62
CA ARG A 39 -0.51 -10.29 12.00
C ARG A 39 -0.14 -8.83 12.21
N ASN A 40 -0.99 -8.12 12.94
CA ASN A 40 -0.69 -6.78 13.44
C ASN A 40 0.03 -6.91 14.78
N GLN A 41 1.28 -6.49 14.88
CA GLN A 41 2.11 -6.67 16.09
C GLN A 41 2.31 -5.36 16.86
N ASP A 42 2.39 -4.22 16.18
CA ASP A 42 2.57 -2.91 16.80
C ASP A 42 1.20 -2.29 17.14
N THR A 43 0.48 -2.90 18.08
CA THR A 43 -0.85 -2.45 18.52
C THR A 43 -0.75 -1.69 19.85
N LYS A 44 -1.27 -0.45 19.88
CA LYS A 44 -1.38 0.38 21.07
C LYS A 44 -2.85 0.59 21.40
N SER A 45 -3.50 -0.47 21.87
CA SER A 45 -4.96 -0.48 22.08
C SER A 45 -5.45 0.57 23.09
N GLY A 46 -4.62 0.95 24.08
CA GLY A 46 -4.96 1.96 25.07
C GLY A 46 -5.18 3.36 24.50
N ASP A 47 -4.51 3.70 23.39
CA ASP A 47 -4.62 5.02 22.77
C ASP A 47 -5.99 5.25 22.10
N TYR A 48 -6.80 4.19 21.94
CA TYR A 48 -8.08 4.26 21.23
C TYR A 48 -9.31 4.37 22.14
N GLU A 49 -9.18 4.24 23.46
CA GLU A 49 -10.32 4.35 24.39
C GLU A 49 -10.95 5.76 24.38
N GLU A 50 -10.14 6.80 24.25
CA GLU A 50 -10.65 8.17 24.13
C GLU A 50 -11.32 8.40 22.77
N ILE A 51 -10.78 7.82 21.69
CA ILE A 51 -11.28 7.93 20.31
C ILE A 51 -12.68 7.35 20.20
N ARG A 52 -13.00 6.29 20.93
CA ARG A 52 -14.33 5.70 20.99
C ARG A 52 -15.40 6.71 21.45
N ARG A 53 -15.01 7.62 22.33
CA ARG A 53 -15.93 8.66 22.86
C ARG A 53 -15.87 9.96 22.10
N LYS A 54 -14.74 10.22 21.42
CA LYS A 54 -14.46 11.44 20.66
C LYS A 54 -13.97 11.05 19.26
N PRO A 55 -14.89 10.75 18.33
CA PRO A 55 -14.52 10.39 16.96
C PRO A 55 -13.62 11.44 16.31
N ARG A 56 -12.59 10.99 15.61
CA ARG A 56 -11.65 11.89 14.93
C ARG A 56 -12.31 12.54 13.71
N PRO A 57 -12.12 13.85 13.48
CA PRO A 57 -12.56 14.51 12.25
C PRO A 57 -11.91 13.84 11.00
N SER A 58 -12.65 13.80 9.91
CA SER A 58 -12.21 13.22 8.62
C SER A 58 -11.78 11.76 8.70
N HIS A 59 -12.19 11.02 9.73
CA HIS A 59 -11.94 9.59 9.90
C HIS A 59 -13.26 8.81 9.91
N ALA A 60 -13.20 7.52 9.68
CA ALA A 60 -14.38 6.65 9.63
C ALA A 60 -15.01 6.33 11.00
N ASP A 61 -14.45 6.83 12.10
CA ASP A 61 -14.87 6.48 13.45
C ASP A 61 -16.38 6.71 13.68
N LEU A 62 -16.87 7.91 13.36
CA LEU A 62 -18.29 8.28 13.56
C LEU A 62 -19.21 7.48 12.63
N THR A 63 -18.86 7.42 11.35
CA THR A 63 -19.67 6.70 10.35
C THR A 63 -19.68 5.20 10.61
N ALA A 64 -18.60 4.64 11.11
CA ALA A 64 -18.53 3.24 11.53
C ALA A 64 -19.45 2.97 12.71
N ALA A 65 -19.42 3.82 13.75
CA ALA A 65 -20.29 3.70 14.92
C ALA A 65 -21.78 3.71 14.52
N TYR A 66 -22.18 4.61 13.62
CA TYR A 66 -23.55 4.61 13.10
C TYR A 66 -23.87 3.37 12.26
N LYS A 67 -22.98 2.98 11.36
CA LYS A 67 -23.21 1.85 10.45
C LYS A 67 -23.33 0.51 11.18
N TYR A 68 -22.50 0.32 12.20
CA TYR A 68 -22.42 -0.95 12.94
C TYR A 68 -23.08 -0.92 14.31
N GLY A 69 -23.78 0.17 14.66
CA GLY A 69 -24.51 0.28 15.93
C GLY A 69 -23.61 0.21 17.17
N GLY A 70 -22.35 0.63 17.06
CA GLY A 70 -21.35 0.57 18.14
C GLY A 70 -20.66 -0.77 18.31
N PHE A 71 -20.84 -1.72 17.39
CA PHE A 71 -20.19 -3.04 17.40
C PHE A 71 -18.95 -3.12 16.50
N GLU A 72 -18.50 -1.99 16.00
CA GLU A 72 -17.25 -1.91 15.23
C GLU A 72 -16.02 -2.10 16.12
N ASP A 73 -14.91 -2.58 15.53
CA ASP A 73 -13.60 -2.52 16.18
C ASP A 73 -13.01 -1.11 16.03
N PHE A 74 -13.16 -0.29 17.08
CA PHE A 74 -12.67 1.09 17.09
C PHE A 74 -11.14 1.21 17.19
N ARG A 75 -10.44 0.10 17.43
CA ARG A 75 -9.00 0.09 17.64
C ARG A 75 -8.27 0.27 16.31
N GLY A 76 -7.64 1.44 16.13
CA GLY A 76 -6.86 1.74 14.92
C GLY A 76 -7.67 1.86 13.63
N GLY A 77 -8.99 2.06 13.74
CA GLY A 77 -9.89 2.17 12.60
C GLY A 77 -10.32 0.83 12.00
N GLY A 78 -9.93 -0.32 12.60
CA GLY A 78 -10.31 -1.65 12.14
C GLY A 78 -10.06 -1.82 10.63
N HIS A 79 -11.07 -2.25 9.90
CA HIS A 79 -11.01 -2.43 8.44
C HIS A 79 -11.03 -1.11 7.63
N PHE A 80 -11.17 0.05 8.26
CA PHE A 80 -10.99 1.37 7.63
C PHE A 80 -9.56 1.89 7.76
N SER A 81 -8.68 1.13 8.42
CA SER A 81 -7.27 1.50 8.57
C SER A 81 -6.51 1.41 7.25
N GLY A 82 -5.56 2.34 7.00
CA GLY A 82 -4.60 2.23 5.91
C GLY A 82 -3.77 0.94 5.95
N ARG A 83 -3.74 0.24 7.09
CA ARG A 83 -3.09 -1.05 7.24
C ARG A 83 -3.74 -2.19 6.42
N ILE A 84 -4.96 -2.01 5.94
CA ILE A 84 -5.60 -2.94 4.99
C ILE A 84 -4.71 -3.15 3.76
N THR A 85 -3.92 -2.15 3.38
CA THR A 85 -2.96 -2.28 2.28
C THR A 85 -1.94 -3.40 2.49
N ALA A 86 -1.71 -3.87 3.72
CA ALA A 86 -0.90 -5.05 3.98
C ALA A 86 -1.43 -6.30 3.27
N ALA A 87 -2.74 -6.39 3.03
CA ALA A 87 -3.34 -7.46 2.25
C ALA A 87 -2.87 -7.50 0.78
N LEU A 88 -2.38 -6.37 0.24
CA LEU A 88 -1.76 -6.32 -1.08
C LEU A 88 -0.47 -7.17 -1.17
N VAL A 89 0.15 -7.49 -0.03
CA VAL A 89 1.28 -8.43 0.02
C VAL A 89 0.90 -9.79 -0.57
N ALA A 90 -0.34 -10.22 -0.37
CA ALA A 90 -0.85 -11.44 -0.98
C ALA A 90 -0.88 -11.36 -2.51
N GLY A 91 -1.04 -10.17 -3.08
CA GLY A 91 -0.95 -9.92 -4.51
C GLY A 91 0.42 -10.25 -5.10
N ALA A 92 1.49 -10.24 -4.29
CA ALA A 92 2.83 -10.62 -4.74
C ALA A 92 2.90 -12.07 -5.26
N ILE A 93 2.03 -12.96 -4.81
CA ILE A 93 1.95 -14.34 -5.32
C ILE A 93 1.45 -14.34 -6.76
N VAL A 94 0.41 -13.53 -7.04
CA VAL A 94 -0.13 -13.39 -8.39
C VAL A 94 0.91 -12.74 -9.32
N MET A 95 1.58 -11.69 -8.83
CA MET A 95 2.65 -11.03 -9.57
C MET A 95 3.76 -12.00 -9.93
N ARG A 96 4.20 -12.84 -8.98
CA ARG A 96 5.22 -13.86 -9.25
C ARG A 96 4.79 -14.85 -10.33
N ALA A 97 3.54 -15.32 -10.26
CA ALA A 97 3.01 -16.24 -11.27
C ALA A 97 2.89 -15.58 -12.66
N LEU A 98 2.69 -14.26 -12.74
CA LEU A 98 2.73 -13.50 -14.00
C LEU A 98 4.16 -13.36 -14.51
N GLU A 99 5.11 -13.01 -13.64
CA GLU A 99 6.54 -12.91 -13.96
C GLU A 99 7.10 -14.23 -14.50
N ASP A 100 6.71 -15.37 -13.93
CA ASP A 100 7.09 -16.70 -14.39
C ASP A 100 6.58 -17.00 -15.83
N LYS A 101 5.55 -16.27 -16.27
CA LYS A 101 5.03 -16.29 -17.65
C LYS A 101 5.60 -15.20 -18.55
N GLY A 102 6.55 -14.41 -18.06
CA GLY A 102 7.15 -13.30 -18.77
C GLY A 102 6.27 -12.05 -18.83
N ILE A 103 5.20 -11.96 -18.02
CA ILE A 103 4.33 -10.80 -17.93
C ILE A 103 4.84 -9.91 -16.81
N TYR A 104 5.14 -8.65 -17.11
CA TYR A 104 5.65 -7.69 -16.14
C TYR A 104 4.75 -6.47 -16.08
N THR A 105 4.67 -5.89 -14.89
CA THR A 105 3.92 -4.64 -14.64
C THR A 105 4.77 -3.67 -13.84
N GLY A 106 4.57 -2.38 -14.08
CA GLY A 106 5.19 -1.32 -13.30
C GLY A 106 4.21 -0.19 -13.05
N THR A 107 4.28 0.40 -11.87
CA THR A 107 3.46 1.53 -11.46
C THR A 107 4.34 2.64 -10.94
N HIS A 108 4.09 3.86 -11.37
CA HIS A 108 4.76 5.04 -10.85
C HIS A 108 3.77 6.13 -10.42
N ILE A 109 4.27 7.10 -9.67
CA ILE A 109 3.54 8.32 -9.33
C ILE A 109 3.61 9.25 -10.54
N LYS A 110 2.54 9.27 -11.33
CA LYS A 110 2.42 10.12 -12.51
C LYS A 110 2.43 11.60 -12.17
N SER A 111 1.74 11.95 -11.09
CA SER A 111 1.75 13.31 -10.56
C SER A 111 1.43 13.33 -9.07
N CYS A 112 1.94 14.33 -8.38
CA CYS A 112 1.66 14.61 -6.98
C CYS A 112 1.54 16.12 -6.80
N HIS A 113 0.36 16.58 -6.34
CA HIS A 113 0.07 17.99 -6.09
C HIS A 113 0.45 18.93 -7.25
N GLY A 114 0.19 18.50 -8.50
CA GLY A 114 0.49 19.27 -9.72
C GLY A 114 1.92 19.11 -10.25
N VAL A 115 2.83 18.51 -9.48
CA VAL A 115 4.17 18.13 -9.99
C VAL A 115 4.06 16.81 -10.72
N CYS A 116 4.44 16.79 -11.99
CA CYS A 116 4.37 15.61 -12.84
C CYS A 116 5.72 14.90 -12.93
N ASP A 117 5.66 13.57 -12.96
CA ASP A 117 6.76 12.74 -13.45
C ASP A 117 6.70 12.66 -14.98
N ARG A 118 7.72 12.11 -15.62
CA ARG A 118 7.65 11.83 -17.06
C ARG A 118 6.70 10.65 -17.34
N ASP A 119 6.23 10.55 -18.56
CA ASP A 119 5.46 9.41 -19.06
C ASP A 119 6.35 8.17 -19.24
N PHE A 120 5.73 6.99 -19.36
CA PHE A 120 6.43 5.82 -19.87
C PHE A 120 6.89 6.09 -21.31
N GLU A 121 8.17 5.88 -21.58
CA GLU A 121 8.77 5.99 -22.92
C GLU A 121 9.20 4.61 -23.43
N ASN A 122 9.98 3.88 -22.66
CA ASN A 122 10.34 2.51 -22.91
C ASN A 122 9.78 1.60 -21.81
N TYR A 123 8.66 0.95 -22.10
CA TYR A 123 7.95 0.14 -21.09
C TYR A 123 8.83 -0.93 -20.43
N GLU A 124 9.71 -1.60 -21.20
CA GLU A 124 10.55 -2.66 -20.63
C GLU A 124 11.59 -2.09 -19.67
N GLU A 125 12.29 -1.04 -20.06
CA GLU A 125 13.32 -0.38 -19.26
C GLU A 125 12.71 0.32 -18.04
N ASP A 126 11.61 1.03 -18.22
CA ASP A 126 10.93 1.76 -17.18
C ASP A 126 10.31 0.81 -16.11
N ILE A 127 9.69 -0.29 -16.51
CA ILE A 127 9.19 -1.30 -15.58
C ILE A 127 10.35 -1.93 -14.80
N LYS A 128 11.47 -2.21 -15.45
CA LYS A 128 12.67 -2.73 -14.81
C LYS A 128 13.26 -1.74 -13.81
N LEU A 129 13.31 -0.46 -14.17
CA LEU A 129 13.72 0.63 -13.28
C LEU A 129 12.83 0.67 -12.04
N LEU A 130 11.51 0.72 -12.23
CA LEU A 130 10.53 0.76 -11.14
C LEU A 130 10.60 -0.48 -10.24
N SER A 131 10.86 -1.66 -10.79
CA SER A 131 11.00 -2.90 -9.99
C SER A 131 12.15 -2.84 -8.99
N SER A 132 13.17 -2.02 -9.26
CA SER A 132 14.34 -1.81 -8.40
C SER A 132 14.28 -0.52 -7.58
N ALA A 133 13.40 0.43 -7.95
CA ALA A 133 13.31 1.72 -7.31
C ALA A 133 12.80 1.64 -5.86
N GLN A 134 13.38 2.44 -4.97
CA GLN A 134 12.89 2.60 -3.60
C GLN A 134 11.67 3.52 -3.54
N PHE A 135 11.57 4.45 -4.47
CA PHE A 135 10.48 5.40 -4.59
C PHE A 135 9.92 5.30 -6.02
N PRO A 136 8.61 5.11 -6.20
CA PRO A 136 8.05 4.71 -7.49
C PRO A 136 7.85 5.93 -8.40
N VAL A 137 8.92 6.48 -8.91
CA VAL A 137 8.96 7.54 -9.92
C VAL A 137 10.02 7.21 -10.97
N LEU A 138 9.86 7.73 -12.16
CA LEU A 138 10.78 7.51 -13.28
C LEU A 138 11.92 8.54 -13.29
N GLU A 139 11.62 9.80 -13.00
CA GLU A 139 12.58 10.91 -13.12
C GLU A 139 12.49 11.92 -11.97
N ASN A 140 11.32 12.51 -11.72
CA ASN A 140 11.15 13.70 -10.88
C ASN A 140 10.99 13.41 -9.38
N ARG A 141 11.83 12.50 -8.84
CA ARG A 141 11.74 12.08 -7.44
C ARG A 141 11.83 13.24 -6.45
N GLU A 142 12.84 14.11 -6.63
CA GLU A 142 13.12 15.18 -5.66
C GLU A 142 11.96 16.18 -5.57
N ALA A 143 11.40 16.57 -6.72
CA ALA A 143 10.29 17.51 -6.76
C ALA A 143 9.01 16.93 -6.14
N ILE A 144 8.69 15.69 -6.45
CA ILE A 144 7.52 14.99 -5.90
C ILE A 144 7.68 14.76 -4.39
N GLU A 145 8.87 14.32 -3.94
CA GLU A 145 9.14 14.11 -2.52
C GLU A 145 9.11 15.44 -1.73
N ALA A 146 9.53 16.55 -2.34
CA ALA A 146 9.47 17.88 -1.73
C ALA A 146 8.02 18.32 -1.44
N GLU A 147 7.08 18.12 -2.38
CA GLU A 147 5.66 18.42 -2.15
C GLU A 147 5.06 17.59 -1.01
N MET A 148 5.39 16.30 -0.94
CA MET A 148 4.96 15.43 0.16
C MET A 148 5.50 15.90 1.52
N LEU A 149 6.78 16.31 1.56
CA LEU A 149 7.41 16.79 2.80
C LEU A 149 6.86 18.15 3.22
N LYS A 150 6.55 19.03 2.26
CA LYS A 150 5.91 20.33 2.52
C LYS A 150 4.55 20.11 3.19
N ALA A 151 3.67 19.32 2.61
CA ALA A 151 2.37 19.01 3.20
C ALA A 151 2.52 18.38 4.59
N ALA A 152 3.45 17.44 4.76
CA ALA A 152 3.70 16.82 6.05
C ALA A 152 4.17 17.83 7.11
N SER A 153 4.93 18.88 6.74
CA SER A 153 5.36 19.94 7.65
C SER A 153 4.20 20.85 8.09
N GLU A 154 3.17 20.94 7.27
CA GLU A 154 1.95 21.72 7.53
C GLU A 154 0.87 20.87 8.24
N GLY A 155 1.15 19.59 8.52
CA GLY A 155 0.19 18.64 9.11
C GLY A 155 -0.93 18.23 8.14
N ASP A 156 -0.67 18.35 6.84
CA ASP A 156 -1.62 18.05 5.77
C ASP A 156 -1.11 16.90 4.90
N SER A 157 -1.87 16.52 3.87
CA SER A 157 -1.56 15.48 2.89
C SER A 157 -1.83 15.97 1.48
N VAL A 158 -1.16 15.37 0.51
CA VAL A 158 -1.33 15.65 -0.90
C VAL A 158 -1.91 14.46 -1.65
N GLY A 159 -2.75 14.74 -2.64
CA GLY A 159 -3.24 13.76 -3.58
C GLY A 159 -2.30 13.60 -4.77
N GLY A 160 -2.51 12.51 -5.52
CA GLY A 160 -1.70 12.22 -6.72
C GLY A 160 -2.42 11.28 -7.68
N VAL A 161 -1.80 11.07 -8.82
CA VAL A 161 -2.22 10.14 -9.86
C VAL A 161 -1.15 9.06 -10.00
N LEU A 162 -1.58 7.82 -10.06
CA LEU A 162 -0.72 6.67 -10.38
C LEU A 162 -0.95 6.26 -11.83
N GLU A 163 0.14 5.91 -12.52
CA GLU A 163 0.07 5.31 -13.85
C GLU A 163 0.68 3.91 -13.79
N THR A 164 0.01 2.95 -14.41
CA THR A 164 0.45 1.55 -14.44
C THR A 164 0.56 1.06 -15.87
N ALA A 165 1.66 0.42 -16.20
CA ALA A 165 1.87 -0.24 -17.47
C ALA A 165 2.10 -1.75 -17.28
N GLY A 166 1.70 -2.53 -18.26
CA GLY A 166 1.96 -3.96 -18.34
C GLY A 166 2.45 -4.37 -19.73
N ILE A 167 3.41 -5.28 -19.77
CA ILE A 167 3.99 -5.81 -21.01
C ILE A 167 3.79 -7.31 -21.12
N ASN A 168 3.80 -7.81 -22.35
CA ASN A 168 3.62 -9.22 -22.68
C ASN A 168 2.27 -9.79 -22.21
N MET A 169 1.26 -8.94 -22.09
CA MET A 169 -0.09 -9.37 -21.74
C MET A 169 -0.66 -10.21 -22.90
N PRO A 170 -1.30 -11.36 -22.61
CA PRO A 170 -1.98 -12.11 -23.65
C PRO A 170 -3.17 -11.30 -24.23
N ALA A 171 -3.36 -11.41 -25.53
CA ALA A 171 -4.49 -10.77 -26.24
C ALA A 171 -5.83 -11.41 -25.86
#